data_bc440a61b1e5d50542ccbf07ae084557
#
_entry.id   bc440a61b1e5d50542ccbf07ae084557
#
_cell.length_a   1.000
_cell.length_b   1.000
_cell.length_c   1.000
_cell.angle_alpha   90.00
_cell.angle_beta   90.00
_cell.angle_gamma   90.00
#
_symmetry.space_group_name_H-M   'P 1'
#
loop_
_entity.id
_entity.type
_entity.pdbx_description
1 polymer ?
#
loop_
_entity_poly.entity_id
_entity_poly.type
_entity_poly.pdbx_seq_one_letter_code
_entity_poly.pdbx_strand_id
1 'polypeptide(L)'
;MIAGVRIMSNKKDYITVMNVISCMAVVLIHTNGGFWTYSHSRNWVMSSVIECVMYFAVPIFFMISGTTLIDYNQRYSLKEYIIKRIEKVVIPFIFWSAAAFIYYGKYNEGGIRSIIEGFINCNFMGIYWFIPILIALYIAIPFISLIPIDKRERVFRYCIIVGFIFNCLIPQIADLAKLNIYMFPQFAITKDALIYVFIGYYISNYPIEKNKRYFIYALGVLGLALRYFGMVSLSLKQGYIEQMFNGYYKFTCVTYSTAVYLFLKNIRYNKKVIQLCEFIAKQTFGIYMVHYFIMDIIINKFSINVFSFKWKLGGAVLVFIISWGIVRILQKIPVLRKIVP
;
A
#
# COMPACT_ATOMS: atom_id res chain seq x y z
N MET A 1 -33.97 29.40 0.14
CA MET A 1 -32.96 28.64 -0.63
C MET A 1 -32.21 27.74 0.32
N ILE A 2 -32.54 26.47 0.35
CA ILE A 2 -31.95 25.49 1.26
C ILE A 2 -30.61 25.06 0.65
N ALA A 3 -29.51 25.54 1.26
CA ALA A 3 -28.19 25.10 0.90
C ALA A 3 -28.08 23.61 1.18
N GLY A 4 -27.92 22.80 0.10
CA GLY A 4 -27.78 21.36 0.18
C GLY A 4 -26.59 20.99 1.04
N VAL A 5 -26.84 20.54 2.25
CA VAL A 5 -25.87 19.86 3.12
C VAL A 5 -25.41 18.62 2.36
N ARG A 6 -24.24 18.74 1.76
CA ARG A 6 -23.54 17.61 1.09
C ARG A 6 -23.13 16.67 2.21
N ILE A 7 -23.95 15.66 2.51
CA ILE A 7 -23.60 14.61 3.46
C ILE A 7 -22.37 13.92 2.89
N MET A 8 -21.19 14.30 3.41
CA MET A 8 -19.93 13.60 3.13
C MET A 8 -20.04 12.20 3.71
N SER A 9 -19.50 11.18 3.02
CA SER A 9 -19.43 9.84 3.58
C SER A 9 -18.73 9.89 4.95
N ASN A 10 -19.26 9.13 5.92
CA ASN A 10 -18.63 9.07 7.24
C ASN A 10 -17.16 8.65 7.09
N LYS A 11 -16.23 9.29 7.83
CA LYS A 11 -14.79 8.99 7.79
C LYS A 11 -14.51 7.49 7.95
N LYS A 12 -15.26 6.82 8.79
CA LYS A 12 -15.16 5.38 9.01
C LYS A 12 -15.50 4.58 7.74
N ASP A 13 -16.53 4.97 7.02
CA ASP A 13 -17.06 4.20 5.89
C ASP A 13 -16.09 4.14 4.72
N TYR A 14 -15.58 5.29 4.25
CA TYR A 14 -14.65 5.30 3.13
C TYR A 14 -13.30 4.65 3.48
N ILE A 15 -12.82 4.78 4.74
CA ILE A 15 -11.59 4.10 5.19
C ILE A 15 -11.79 2.58 5.16
N THR A 16 -12.94 2.10 5.61
CA THR A 16 -13.28 0.68 5.58
C THR A 16 -13.29 0.13 4.16
N VAL A 17 -13.93 0.85 3.24
CA VAL A 17 -13.96 0.47 1.82
C VAL A 17 -12.57 0.51 1.18
N MET A 18 -11.80 1.58 1.42
CA MET A 18 -10.42 1.69 0.94
C MET A 18 -9.54 0.54 1.41
N ASN A 19 -9.68 0.14 2.67
CA ASN A 19 -8.90 -0.95 3.26
C ASN A 19 -9.14 -2.28 2.52
N VAL A 20 -10.42 -2.60 2.24
CA VAL A 20 -10.79 -3.83 1.52
C VAL A 20 -10.35 -3.77 0.06
N ILE A 21 -10.60 -2.65 -0.64
CA ILE A 21 -10.18 -2.47 -2.04
C ILE A 21 -8.65 -2.59 -2.17
N SER A 22 -7.90 -1.94 -1.27
CA SER A 22 -6.43 -2.00 -1.30
C SER A 22 -5.91 -3.40 -0.97
N CYS A 23 -6.54 -4.12 -0.03
CA CYS A 23 -6.18 -5.51 0.26
C CYS A 23 -6.40 -6.41 -0.96
N MET A 24 -7.55 -6.29 -1.64
CA MET A 24 -7.82 -7.04 -2.87
C MET A 24 -6.85 -6.68 -4.00
N ALA A 25 -6.51 -5.40 -4.14
CA ALA A 25 -5.54 -4.93 -5.13
C ALA A 25 -4.13 -5.52 -4.88
N VAL A 26 -3.70 -5.64 -3.61
CA VAL A 26 -2.44 -6.31 -3.26
C VAL A 26 -2.46 -7.78 -3.68
N VAL A 27 -3.53 -8.51 -3.37
CA VAL A 27 -3.65 -9.92 -3.79
C VAL A 27 -3.62 -10.04 -5.31
N LEU A 28 -4.27 -9.12 -6.03
CA LEU A 28 -4.29 -9.10 -7.49
C LEU A 28 -2.90 -8.81 -8.09
N ILE A 29 -2.11 -7.89 -7.52
CA ILE A 29 -0.72 -7.67 -7.93
C ILE A 29 0.11 -8.95 -7.76
N HIS A 30 -0.05 -9.67 -6.65
CA HIS A 30 0.73 -10.88 -6.40
C HIS A 30 0.32 -12.05 -7.30
N THR A 31 -0.97 -12.23 -7.59
CA THR A 31 -1.40 -13.24 -8.59
C THR A 31 -1.00 -12.85 -10.01
N ASN A 32 -0.71 -11.57 -10.26
CA ASN A 32 -0.12 -11.08 -11.51
C ASN A 32 1.42 -11.23 -11.55
N GLY A 33 2.02 -12.04 -10.69
CA GLY A 33 3.47 -12.19 -10.56
C GLY A 33 4.23 -12.50 -11.88
N GLY A 34 3.56 -13.09 -12.86
CA GLY A 34 4.11 -13.26 -14.22
C GLY A 34 4.48 -11.95 -14.93
N PHE A 35 4.04 -10.79 -14.44
CA PHE A 35 4.50 -9.48 -14.91
C PHE A 35 6.03 -9.33 -14.76
N TRP A 36 6.61 -9.84 -13.68
CA TRP A 36 8.05 -9.71 -13.39
C TRP A 36 8.95 -10.56 -14.30
N THR A 37 8.36 -11.44 -15.13
CA THR A 37 9.05 -12.16 -16.20
C THR A 37 8.77 -11.43 -17.52
N TYR A 38 9.73 -10.59 -17.94
CA TYR A 38 9.59 -9.83 -19.18
C TYR A 38 9.41 -10.74 -20.40
N SER A 39 8.50 -10.33 -21.28
CA SER A 39 8.36 -10.95 -22.62
C SER A 39 7.74 -9.95 -23.61
N HIS A 40 8.07 -10.07 -24.90
CA HIS A 40 7.45 -9.30 -25.97
C HIS A 40 5.99 -9.72 -26.28
N SER A 41 5.33 -10.42 -25.36
CA SER A 41 4.00 -10.95 -25.58
C SER A 41 2.90 -9.95 -25.23
N ARG A 42 1.76 -10.08 -25.92
CA ARG A 42 0.54 -9.35 -25.57
C ARG A 42 0.12 -9.60 -24.11
N ASN A 43 0.35 -10.80 -23.60
CA ASN A 43 0.05 -11.16 -22.22
C ASN A 43 0.85 -10.34 -21.21
N TRP A 44 2.12 -10.05 -21.50
CA TRP A 44 2.94 -9.19 -20.62
C TRP A 44 2.43 -7.74 -20.62
N VAL A 45 2.12 -7.19 -21.81
CA VAL A 45 1.55 -5.84 -21.94
C VAL A 45 0.24 -5.70 -21.15
N MET A 46 -0.63 -6.70 -21.22
CA MET A 46 -1.87 -6.74 -20.45
C MET A 46 -1.62 -6.90 -18.93
N SER A 47 -0.59 -7.67 -18.53
CA SER A 47 -0.18 -7.76 -17.12
C SER A 47 0.30 -6.44 -16.58
N SER A 48 0.95 -5.63 -17.42
CA SER A 48 1.41 -4.29 -17.08
C SER A 48 0.25 -3.34 -16.75
N VAL A 49 -0.94 -3.53 -17.36
CA VAL A 49 -2.15 -2.77 -16.98
C VAL A 49 -2.54 -3.07 -15.54
N ILE A 50 -2.61 -4.37 -15.17
CA ILE A 50 -2.96 -4.79 -13.80
C ILE A 50 -1.96 -4.20 -12.80
N GLU A 51 -0.67 -4.33 -13.09
CA GLU A 51 0.42 -3.81 -12.26
C GLU A 51 0.31 -2.29 -12.04
N CYS A 52 0.10 -1.53 -13.11
CA CYS A 52 0.02 -0.08 -13.02
C CYS A 52 -1.25 0.39 -12.31
N VAL A 53 -2.41 -0.20 -12.65
CA VAL A 53 -3.70 0.22 -12.10
C VAL A 53 -3.83 -0.15 -10.61
N MET A 54 -3.34 -1.31 -10.18
CA MET A 54 -3.47 -1.74 -8.78
C MET A 54 -2.38 -1.20 -7.86
N TYR A 55 -1.38 -0.52 -8.38
CA TYR A 55 -0.21 -0.06 -7.61
C TYR A 55 -0.52 0.98 -6.53
N PHE A 56 -1.71 1.60 -6.54
CA PHE A 56 -2.18 2.49 -5.48
C PHE A 56 -2.35 1.81 -4.12
N ALA A 57 -2.41 0.48 -4.09
CA ALA A 57 -2.81 -0.29 -2.91
C ALA A 57 -1.95 -0.02 -1.68
N VAL A 58 -0.63 -0.11 -1.80
CA VAL A 58 0.31 0.14 -0.70
C VAL A 58 0.30 1.61 -0.25
N PRO A 59 0.39 2.61 -1.14
CA PRO A 59 0.20 4.01 -0.78
C PRO A 59 -1.08 4.30 0.02
N ILE A 60 -2.20 3.69 -0.33
CA ILE A 60 -3.44 3.89 0.41
C ILE A 60 -3.33 3.40 1.86
N PHE A 61 -2.67 2.28 2.13
CA PHE A 61 -2.43 1.84 3.51
C PHE A 61 -1.59 2.84 4.32
N PHE A 62 -0.59 3.47 3.71
CA PHE A 62 0.17 4.54 4.35
C PHE A 62 -0.70 5.78 4.61
N MET A 63 -1.55 6.17 3.64
CA MET A 63 -2.51 7.28 3.80
C MET A 63 -3.54 6.99 4.90
N ILE A 64 -4.07 5.76 4.98
CA ILE A 64 -4.97 5.32 6.06
C ILE A 64 -4.27 5.42 7.41
N SER A 65 -2.99 5.04 7.50
CA SER A 65 -2.22 5.18 8.73
C SER A 65 -2.12 6.63 9.17
N GLY A 66 -1.84 7.56 8.26
CA GLY A 66 -1.87 9.00 8.55
C GLY A 66 -3.23 9.48 9.04
N THR A 67 -4.29 9.09 8.32
CA THR A 67 -5.66 9.48 8.62
C THR A 67 -6.16 9.01 9.98
N THR A 68 -5.71 7.84 10.43
CA THR A 68 -6.24 7.18 11.62
C THR A 68 -5.37 7.30 12.85
N LEU A 69 -4.07 7.54 12.69
CA LEU A 69 -3.12 7.43 13.78
C LEU A 69 -2.50 8.75 14.24
N ILE A 70 -2.44 9.79 13.41
CA ILE A 70 -1.83 11.07 13.82
C ILE A 70 -2.54 11.66 15.05
N ASP A 71 -3.86 11.49 15.16
CA ASP A 71 -4.64 11.96 16.32
C ASP A 71 -4.75 10.91 17.45
N TYR A 72 -3.81 9.98 17.57
CA TYR A 72 -3.88 8.94 18.59
C TYR A 72 -3.87 9.50 20.02
N ASN A 73 -3.12 10.59 20.24
CA ASN A 73 -2.97 11.27 21.55
C ASN A 73 -4.27 11.85 22.09
N GLN A 74 -5.30 12.03 21.26
CA GLN A 74 -6.65 12.39 21.70
C GLN A 74 -7.45 11.19 22.24
N ARG A 75 -6.97 9.98 22.06
CA ARG A 75 -7.70 8.74 22.37
C ARG A 75 -7.02 7.86 23.40
N TYR A 76 -5.70 7.86 23.45
CA TYR A 76 -4.90 7.02 24.33
C TYR A 76 -3.46 7.51 24.47
N SER A 77 -2.76 7.02 25.51
CA SER A 77 -1.38 7.38 25.81
C SER A 77 -0.36 6.84 24.79
N LEU A 78 0.85 7.39 24.79
CA LEU A 78 1.97 6.89 23.96
C LEU A 78 2.28 5.41 24.29
N LYS A 79 2.24 5.01 25.56
CA LYS A 79 2.46 3.62 25.97
C LYS A 79 1.44 2.68 25.32
N GLU A 80 0.15 3.04 25.40
CA GLU A 80 -0.92 2.24 24.77
C GLU A 80 -0.80 2.24 23.23
N TYR A 81 -0.36 3.34 22.62
CA TYR A 81 -0.08 3.41 21.20
C TYR A 81 0.97 2.37 20.81
N ILE A 82 2.11 2.37 21.47
CA ILE A 82 3.23 1.44 21.19
C ILE A 82 2.78 -0.01 21.39
N ILE A 83 2.14 -0.33 22.51
CA ILE A 83 1.65 -1.69 22.79
C ILE A 83 0.72 -2.17 21.68
N LYS A 84 -0.26 -1.33 21.27
CA LYS A 84 -1.20 -1.65 20.19
C LYS A 84 -0.49 -1.88 18.84
N ARG A 85 0.63 -1.19 18.55
CA ARG A 85 1.41 -1.42 17.30
C ARG A 85 2.21 -2.70 17.36
N ILE A 86 2.83 -2.99 18.51
CA ILE A 86 3.53 -4.25 18.73
C ILE A 86 2.57 -5.43 18.58
N GLU A 87 1.44 -5.41 19.28
CA GLU A 87 0.46 -6.50 19.24
C GLU A 87 -0.16 -6.72 17.86
N LYS A 88 -0.44 -5.64 17.13
CA LYS A 88 -1.16 -5.73 15.86
C LYS A 88 -0.27 -5.89 14.63
N VAL A 89 1.03 -5.60 14.74
CA VAL A 89 1.93 -5.62 13.58
C VAL A 89 3.19 -6.41 13.84
N VAL A 90 3.91 -6.14 14.95
CA VAL A 90 5.22 -6.76 15.20
C VAL A 90 5.07 -8.25 15.53
N ILE A 91 4.15 -8.60 16.43
CA ILE A 91 3.92 -10.01 16.80
C ILE A 91 3.46 -10.84 15.60
N PRO A 92 2.44 -10.44 14.82
CA PRO A 92 2.09 -11.14 13.59
C PRO A 92 3.25 -11.25 12.59
N PHE A 93 4.02 -10.17 12.39
CA PHE A 93 5.16 -10.19 11.49
C PHE A 93 6.21 -11.22 11.88
N ILE A 94 6.61 -11.25 13.16
CA ILE A 94 7.59 -12.23 13.67
C ILE A 94 7.06 -13.65 13.45
N PHE A 95 5.81 -13.91 13.84
CA PHE A 95 5.20 -15.23 13.69
C PHE A 95 5.16 -15.70 12.24
N TRP A 96 4.65 -14.87 11.32
CA TRP A 96 4.51 -15.26 9.92
C TRP A 96 5.85 -15.30 9.18
N SER A 97 6.84 -14.50 9.59
CA SER A 97 8.21 -14.64 9.09
C SER A 97 8.86 -15.95 9.53
N ALA A 98 8.62 -16.39 10.78
CA ALA A 98 9.07 -17.70 11.25
C ALA A 98 8.34 -18.83 10.51
N ALA A 99 7.05 -18.71 10.29
CA ALA A 99 6.29 -19.65 9.47
C ALA A 99 6.84 -19.75 8.03
N ALA A 100 7.19 -18.62 7.41
CA ALA A 100 7.81 -18.59 6.08
C ALA A 100 9.20 -19.24 6.08
N PHE A 101 10.01 -18.98 7.10
CA PHE A 101 11.32 -19.62 7.28
C PHE A 101 11.21 -21.15 7.29
N ILE A 102 10.23 -21.69 8.02
CA ILE A 102 9.98 -23.14 8.09
C ILE A 102 9.40 -23.65 6.76
N TYR A 103 8.39 -22.96 6.23
CA TYR A 103 7.68 -23.36 5.00
C TYR A 103 8.59 -23.48 3.78
N TYR A 104 9.51 -22.52 3.60
CA TYR A 104 10.46 -22.53 2.48
C TYR A 104 11.75 -23.29 2.75
N GLY A 105 11.86 -23.99 3.87
CA GLY A 105 13.03 -24.83 4.20
C GLY A 105 14.33 -24.07 4.42
N LYS A 106 14.27 -22.76 4.72
CA LYS A 106 15.43 -21.89 4.90
C LYS A 106 16.29 -22.22 6.13
N TYR A 107 15.82 -23.12 6.99
CA TYR A 107 16.56 -23.59 8.17
C TYR A 107 17.83 -24.38 7.83
N ASN A 108 17.98 -24.85 6.57
CA ASN A 108 19.17 -25.52 6.07
C ASN A 108 20.25 -24.56 5.50
N GLU A 109 19.91 -23.26 5.38
CA GLU A 109 20.74 -22.25 4.76
C GLU A 109 21.41 -21.36 5.82
N GLY A 110 22.65 -21.66 6.18
CA GLY A 110 23.51 -20.79 7.02
C GLY A 110 23.26 -20.88 8.54
N GLY A 111 24.14 -20.20 9.30
CA GLY A 111 24.07 -20.15 10.76
C GLY A 111 23.10 -19.09 11.28
N ILE A 112 23.12 -18.89 12.63
CA ILE A 112 22.23 -17.94 13.33
C ILE A 112 22.27 -16.51 12.74
N ARG A 113 23.41 -16.07 12.22
CA ARG A 113 23.56 -14.77 11.55
C ARG A 113 22.65 -14.65 10.33
N SER A 114 22.66 -15.67 9.47
CA SER A 114 21.82 -15.71 8.26
C SER A 114 20.32 -15.69 8.63
N ILE A 115 19.94 -16.33 9.71
CA ILE A 115 18.57 -16.31 10.22
C ILE A 115 18.18 -14.88 10.66
N ILE A 116 19.04 -14.22 11.46
CA ILE A 116 18.77 -12.84 11.90
C ILE A 116 18.69 -11.88 10.69
N GLU A 117 19.63 -11.95 9.77
CA GLU A 117 19.65 -11.15 8.55
C GLU A 117 18.38 -11.41 7.71
N GLY A 118 17.94 -12.67 7.60
CA GLY A 118 16.72 -13.07 6.91
C GLY A 118 15.45 -12.46 7.50
N PHE A 119 15.36 -12.38 8.83
CA PHE A 119 14.25 -11.71 9.52
C PHE A 119 14.28 -10.18 9.28
N ILE A 120 15.43 -9.55 9.46
CA ILE A 120 15.58 -8.09 9.34
C ILE A 120 15.31 -7.63 7.89
N ASN A 121 15.83 -8.36 6.91
CA ASN A 121 15.72 -8.03 5.50
C ASN A 121 14.46 -8.58 4.83
N CYS A 122 13.56 -9.25 5.57
CA CYS A 122 12.35 -9.91 5.06
C CYS A 122 12.62 -10.95 3.96
N ASN A 123 13.80 -11.62 3.98
CA ASN A 123 14.23 -12.56 2.94
C ASN A 123 13.43 -13.86 2.93
N PHE A 124 12.74 -14.21 4.01
CA PHE A 124 11.92 -15.42 4.08
C PHE A 124 10.60 -15.31 3.32
N MET A 125 10.07 -14.08 3.24
CA MET A 125 8.87 -13.76 2.49
C MET A 125 9.00 -12.33 1.95
N GLY A 126 9.42 -12.20 0.71
CA GLY A 126 9.71 -10.90 0.10
C GLY A 126 8.57 -9.87 0.16
N ILE A 127 7.31 -10.34 0.16
CA ILE A 127 6.16 -9.43 0.26
C ILE A 127 6.07 -8.69 1.60
N TYR A 128 6.77 -9.16 2.63
CA TYR A 128 6.77 -8.50 3.96
C TYR A 128 7.62 -7.22 4.03
N TRP A 129 8.32 -6.83 2.95
CA TRP A 129 9.05 -5.57 2.86
C TRP A 129 8.24 -4.34 3.33
N PHE A 130 6.92 -4.39 3.20
CA PHE A 130 6.00 -3.34 3.63
C PHE A 130 5.99 -3.13 5.15
N ILE A 131 6.19 -4.19 5.94
CA ILE A 131 6.05 -4.15 7.41
C ILE A 131 7.14 -3.32 8.09
N PRO A 132 8.44 -3.47 7.79
CA PRO A 132 9.47 -2.57 8.33
C PRO A 132 9.20 -1.10 8.04
N ILE A 133 8.73 -0.78 6.84
CA ILE A 133 8.35 0.60 6.49
C ILE A 133 7.17 1.07 7.33
N LEU A 134 6.16 0.22 7.51
CA LEU A 134 5.00 0.52 8.35
C LEU A 134 5.40 0.74 9.81
N ILE A 135 6.34 -0.06 10.34
CA ILE A 135 6.90 0.13 11.69
C ILE A 135 7.62 1.48 11.79
N ALA A 136 8.45 1.83 10.80
CA ALA A 136 9.13 3.12 10.76
C ALA A 136 8.12 4.29 10.77
N LEU A 137 7.01 4.20 10.02
CA LEU A 137 5.93 5.18 10.07
C LEU A 137 5.30 5.26 11.46
N TYR A 138 5.09 4.13 12.12
CA TYR A 138 4.52 4.12 13.47
C TYR A 138 5.44 4.74 14.52
N ILE A 139 6.75 4.68 14.33
CA ILE A 139 7.73 5.38 15.16
C ILE A 139 7.69 6.89 14.88
N ALA A 140 7.49 7.32 13.64
CA ALA A 140 7.44 8.73 13.26
C ALA A 140 6.13 9.44 13.68
N ILE A 141 5.00 8.74 13.68
CA ILE A 141 3.68 9.32 13.96
C ILE A 141 3.59 10.04 15.31
N PRO A 142 4.14 9.54 16.44
CA PRO A 142 4.15 10.28 17.69
C PRO A 142 4.78 11.67 17.60
N PHE A 143 5.88 11.82 16.87
CA PHE A 143 6.51 13.14 16.65
C PHE A 143 5.61 14.05 15.81
N ILE A 144 5.00 13.51 14.75
CA ILE A 144 4.07 14.27 13.89
C ILE A 144 2.84 14.72 14.70
N SER A 145 2.38 13.89 15.63
CA SER A 145 1.22 14.19 16.49
C SER A 145 1.42 15.38 17.44
N LEU A 146 2.68 15.76 17.73
CA LEU A 146 3.02 16.93 18.56
C LEU A 146 2.75 18.25 17.85
N ILE A 147 2.59 18.25 16.52
CA ILE A 147 2.25 19.48 15.80
C ILE A 147 0.84 19.91 16.23
N PRO A 148 0.67 21.19 16.73
CA PRO A 148 -0.61 21.70 17.15
C PRO A 148 -1.68 21.62 16.05
N ILE A 149 -2.91 21.25 16.41
CA ILE A 149 -3.99 20.97 15.46
C ILE A 149 -4.30 22.19 14.58
N ASP A 150 -4.28 23.38 15.15
CA ASP A 150 -4.50 24.66 14.46
C ASP A 150 -3.42 24.99 13.41
N LYS A 151 -2.22 24.43 13.56
CA LYS A 151 -1.10 24.64 12.64
C LYS A 151 -0.97 23.54 11.58
N ARG A 152 -1.61 22.38 11.78
CA ARG A 152 -1.43 21.21 10.92
C ARG A 152 -1.80 21.45 9.48
N GLU A 153 -2.85 22.20 9.19
CA GLU A 153 -3.23 22.47 7.81
C GLU A 153 -2.10 23.13 7.02
N ARG A 154 -1.51 24.19 7.59
CA ARG A 154 -0.41 24.93 6.95
C ARG A 154 0.85 24.06 6.86
N VAL A 155 1.23 23.43 7.98
CA VAL A 155 2.46 22.62 8.06
C VAL A 155 2.38 21.42 7.12
N PHE A 156 1.27 20.67 7.13
CA PHE A 156 1.14 19.49 6.29
C PHE A 156 1.06 19.83 4.80
N ARG A 157 0.36 20.91 4.44
CA ARG A 157 0.35 21.42 3.07
C ARG A 157 1.76 21.78 2.60
N TYR A 158 2.53 22.48 3.42
CA TYR A 158 3.93 22.80 3.14
C TYR A 158 4.75 21.52 2.96
N CYS A 159 4.68 20.58 3.90
CA CYS A 159 5.38 19.29 3.84
C CYS A 159 5.04 18.49 2.58
N ILE A 160 3.76 18.44 2.19
CA ILE A 160 3.32 17.74 0.98
C ILE A 160 3.91 18.39 -0.27
N ILE A 161 3.81 19.72 -0.39
CA ILE A 161 4.29 20.43 -1.59
C ILE A 161 5.81 20.30 -1.73
N VAL A 162 6.54 20.64 -0.66
CA VAL A 162 8.01 20.59 -0.67
C VAL A 162 8.49 19.14 -0.86
N GLY A 163 7.89 18.19 -0.13
CA GLY A 163 8.24 16.78 -0.28
C GLY A 163 7.94 16.23 -1.67
N PHE A 164 6.80 16.59 -2.26
CA PHE A 164 6.49 16.19 -3.63
C PHE A 164 7.49 16.74 -4.65
N ILE A 165 7.85 18.03 -4.54
CA ILE A 165 8.81 18.66 -5.45
C ILE A 165 10.20 18.00 -5.29
N PHE A 166 10.73 17.97 -4.06
CA PHE A 166 12.12 17.58 -3.82
C PHE A 166 12.34 16.06 -3.76
N ASN A 167 11.37 15.28 -3.29
CA ASN A 167 11.55 13.84 -3.14
C ASN A 167 10.95 13.01 -4.28
N CYS A 168 10.01 13.57 -5.04
CA CYS A 168 9.30 12.82 -6.08
C CYS A 168 9.50 13.41 -7.48
N LEU A 169 9.26 14.72 -7.66
CA LEU A 169 9.23 15.33 -8.99
C LEU A 169 10.64 15.56 -9.55
N ILE A 170 11.50 16.27 -8.83
CA ILE A 170 12.84 16.62 -9.32
C ILE A 170 13.71 15.37 -9.54
N PRO A 171 13.76 14.36 -8.64
CA PRO A 171 14.50 13.14 -8.92
C PRO A 171 14.01 12.42 -10.18
N GLN A 172 12.70 12.40 -10.41
CA GLN A 172 12.13 11.79 -11.61
C GLN A 172 12.49 12.56 -12.89
N ILE A 173 12.49 13.90 -12.84
CA ILE A 173 12.91 14.74 -13.99
C ILE A 173 14.41 14.51 -14.28
N ALA A 174 15.23 14.42 -13.22
CA ALA A 174 16.65 14.11 -13.36
C ALA A 174 16.89 12.75 -14.02
N ASP A 175 16.16 11.70 -13.57
CA ASP A 175 16.22 10.38 -14.20
C ASP A 175 15.83 10.44 -15.69
N LEU A 176 14.75 11.17 -16.03
CA LEU A 176 14.27 11.35 -17.42
C LEU A 176 15.28 12.09 -18.28
N ALA A 177 15.91 13.12 -17.73
CA ALA A 177 16.94 13.92 -18.40
C ALA A 177 18.31 13.25 -18.43
N LYS A 178 18.45 12.05 -17.81
CA LYS A 178 19.72 11.32 -17.62
C LYS A 178 20.81 12.17 -16.98
N LEU A 179 20.41 13.02 -16.02
CA LEU A 179 21.32 13.86 -15.26
C LEU A 179 21.92 13.06 -14.11
N ASN A 180 23.24 13.00 -14.04
CA ASN A 180 23.97 12.40 -12.93
C ASN A 180 24.04 13.41 -11.77
N ILE A 181 23.02 13.45 -10.93
CA ILE A 181 22.98 14.33 -9.76
C ILE A 181 23.39 13.53 -8.53
N TYR A 182 24.62 13.73 -8.07
CA TYR A 182 25.18 13.00 -6.91
C TYR A 182 24.78 13.63 -5.57
N MET A 183 24.52 14.94 -5.54
CA MET A 183 24.10 15.66 -4.33
C MET A 183 22.87 16.49 -4.63
N PHE A 184 21.73 15.99 -4.17
CA PHE A 184 20.45 16.69 -4.29
C PHE A 184 19.80 16.78 -2.91
N PRO A 185 19.32 17.97 -2.50
CA PRO A 185 18.65 18.13 -1.21
C PRO A 185 17.36 17.33 -1.20
N GLN A 186 17.25 16.38 -0.25
CA GLN A 186 16.02 15.64 0.01
C GLN A 186 15.33 16.24 1.23
N PHE A 187 14.03 16.37 1.16
CA PHE A 187 13.23 16.83 2.29
C PHE A 187 12.94 15.65 3.22
N ALA A 188 13.73 15.50 4.27
CA ALA A 188 13.74 14.33 5.15
C ALA A 188 12.38 14.06 5.81
N ILE A 189 11.59 15.11 6.15
CA ILE A 189 10.31 14.99 6.87
C ILE A 189 9.27 14.20 6.08
N THR A 190 9.32 14.25 4.75
CA THR A 190 8.38 13.51 3.87
C THR A 190 9.07 12.53 2.94
N LYS A 191 10.26 12.07 3.35
CA LYS A 191 10.97 11.05 2.59
C LYS A 191 10.19 9.75 2.58
N ASP A 192 10.24 9.04 1.48
CA ASP A 192 9.66 7.72 1.29
C ASP A 192 8.14 7.69 1.63
N ALA A 193 7.70 6.75 2.43
CA ALA A 193 6.29 6.54 2.78
C ALA A 193 5.66 7.67 3.62
N LEU A 194 6.47 8.53 4.26
CA LEU A 194 5.95 9.62 5.09
C LEU A 194 5.11 10.63 4.29
N ILE A 195 5.42 10.84 3.01
CA ILE A 195 4.61 11.74 2.17
C ILE A 195 3.13 11.29 2.13
N TYR A 196 2.88 9.99 2.06
CA TYR A 196 1.53 9.44 2.05
C TYR A 196 0.80 9.62 3.38
N VAL A 197 1.52 9.55 4.50
CA VAL A 197 0.97 9.82 5.85
C VAL A 197 0.42 11.24 5.91
N PHE A 198 1.19 12.24 5.44
CA PHE A 198 0.75 13.63 5.38
C PHE A 198 -0.42 13.84 4.40
N ILE A 199 -0.34 13.27 3.19
CA ILE A 199 -1.41 13.36 2.18
C ILE A 199 -2.71 12.77 2.72
N GLY A 200 -2.67 11.57 3.32
CA GLY A 200 -3.85 10.90 3.87
C GLY A 200 -4.53 11.73 4.95
N TYR A 201 -3.77 12.23 5.91
CA TYR A 201 -4.30 13.11 6.96
C TYR A 201 -4.90 14.39 6.37
N TYR A 202 -4.16 15.07 5.47
CA TYR A 202 -4.59 16.33 4.87
C TYR A 202 -5.90 16.17 4.11
N ILE A 203 -5.97 15.20 3.20
CA ILE A 203 -7.18 14.95 2.41
C ILE A 203 -8.37 14.59 3.32
N SER A 204 -8.13 13.87 4.42
CA SER A 204 -9.21 13.40 5.30
C SER A 204 -9.79 14.48 6.20
N ASN A 205 -8.98 15.45 6.61
CA ASN A 205 -9.39 16.43 7.61
C ASN A 205 -9.65 17.84 7.05
N TYR A 206 -9.15 18.15 5.86
CA TYR A 206 -9.34 19.47 5.26
C TYR A 206 -10.14 19.40 3.95
N PRO A 207 -11.02 20.38 3.70
CA PRO A 207 -11.80 20.43 2.46
C PRO A 207 -10.90 20.76 1.27
N ILE A 208 -11.13 20.07 0.16
CA ILE A 208 -10.47 20.38 -1.11
C ILE A 208 -11.51 20.96 -2.06
N GLU A 209 -11.28 22.16 -2.53
CA GLU A 209 -12.12 22.88 -3.49
C GLU A 209 -12.31 22.08 -4.78
N LYS A 210 -13.45 22.27 -5.43
CA LYS A 210 -13.83 21.50 -6.63
C LYS A 210 -12.77 21.58 -7.74
N ASN A 211 -12.24 22.75 -8.03
CA ASN A 211 -11.23 22.94 -9.08
C ASN A 211 -9.92 22.22 -8.74
N LYS A 212 -9.48 22.31 -7.48
CA LYS A 212 -8.29 21.59 -7.00
C LYS A 212 -8.47 20.07 -7.06
N ARG A 213 -9.70 19.57 -6.82
CA ARG A 213 -10.00 18.13 -6.97
C ARG A 213 -9.86 17.67 -8.41
N TYR A 214 -10.41 18.42 -9.37
CA TYR A 214 -10.24 18.08 -10.79
C TYR A 214 -8.78 18.12 -11.23
N PHE A 215 -8.02 19.10 -10.76
CA PHE A 215 -6.59 19.16 -11.01
C PHE A 215 -5.84 17.94 -10.46
N ILE A 216 -6.14 17.50 -9.22
CA ILE A 216 -5.57 16.29 -8.62
C ILE A 216 -5.96 15.05 -9.44
N TYR A 217 -7.19 14.94 -9.90
CA TYR A 217 -7.63 13.83 -10.76
C TYR A 217 -6.90 13.81 -12.10
N ALA A 218 -6.75 14.98 -12.74
CA ALA A 218 -6.00 15.11 -13.99
C ALA A 218 -4.53 14.71 -13.81
N LEU A 219 -3.87 15.15 -12.74
CA LEU A 219 -2.51 14.73 -12.40
C LEU A 219 -2.43 13.22 -12.13
N GLY A 220 -3.45 12.64 -11.48
CA GLY A 220 -3.50 11.20 -11.24
C GLY A 220 -3.62 10.38 -12.53
N VAL A 221 -4.48 10.82 -13.45
CA VAL A 221 -4.60 10.19 -14.79
C VAL A 221 -3.30 10.32 -15.56
N LEU A 222 -2.68 11.51 -15.55
CA LEU A 222 -1.38 11.74 -16.18
C LEU A 222 -0.31 10.82 -15.56
N GLY A 223 -0.25 10.73 -14.23
CA GLY A 223 0.70 9.87 -13.53
C GLY A 223 0.53 8.39 -13.90
N LEU A 224 -0.72 7.90 -13.96
CA LEU A 224 -1.01 6.53 -14.40
C LEU A 224 -0.62 6.32 -15.87
N ALA A 225 -0.94 7.26 -16.74
CA ALA A 225 -0.62 7.20 -18.16
C ALA A 225 0.90 7.18 -18.39
N LEU A 226 1.65 8.09 -17.75
CA LEU A 226 3.11 8.12 -17.84
C LEU A 226 3.74 6.85 -17.27
N ARG A 227 3.22 6.34 -16.16
CA ARG A 227 3.67 5.07 -15.60
C ARG A 227 3.48 3.92 -16.59
N TYR A 228 2.26 3.77 -17.13
CA TYR A 228 1.95 2.65 -18.02
C TYR A 228 2.67 2.80 -19.38
N PHE A 229 2.46 3.90 -20.08
CA PHE A 229 3.04 4.07 -21.41
C PHE A 229 4.56 4.22 -21.37
N GLY A 230 5.10 4.96 -20.39
CA GLY A 230 6.54 5.11 -20.21
C GLY A 230 7.23 3.79 -19.91
N MET A 231 6.72 3.04 -18.92
CA MET A 231 7.27 1.74 -18.56
C MET A 231 7.15 0.73 -19.72
N VAL A 232 5.97 0.59 -20.33
CA VAL A 232 5.76 -0.42 -21.39
C VAL A 232 6.59 -0.08 -22.63
N SER A 233 6.56 1.18 -23.10
CA SER A 233 7.31 1.59 -24.30
C SER A 233 8.82 1.40 -24.13
N LEU A 234 9.37 1.80 -22.98
CA LEU A 234 10.79 1.64 -22.71
C LEU A 234 11.16 0.16 -22.51
N SER A 235 10.33 -0.62 -21.83
CA SER A 235 10.56 -2.05 -21.66
C SER A 235 10.59 -2.80 -23.00
N LEU A 236 9.64 -2.51 -23.89
CA LEU A 236 9.59 -3.10 -25.22
C LEU A 236 10.81 -2.73 -26.08
N LYS A 237 11.34 -1.51 -25.90
CA LYS A 237 12.53 -1.03 -26.60
C LYS A 237 13.83 -1.66 -26.09
N GLN A 238 13.91 -1.89 -24.76
CA GLN A 238 15.14 -2.31 -24.11
C GLN A 238 15.23 -3.83 -23.91
N GLY A 239 14.09 -4.54 -23.97
CA GLY A 239 14.07 -6.01 -23.76
C GLY A 239 14.05 -6.45 -22.30
N TYR A 240 13.82 -5.54 -21.35
CA TYR A 240 13.67 -5.83 -19.92
C TYR A 240 12.66 -4.85 -19.26
N ILE A 241 12.23 -5.15 -18.03
CA ILE A 241 11.25 -4.30 -17.32
C ILE A 241 11.93 -3.00 -16.87
N GLU A 242 11.50 -1.89 -17.47
CA GLU A 242 12.01 -0.56 -17.11
C GLU A 242 11.47 -0.08 -15.77
N GLN A 243 12.36 0.36 -14.89
CA GLN A 243 12.03 0.79 -13.54
C GLN A 243 11.93 2.31 -13.37
N MET A 244 12.25 3.09 -14.38
CA MET A 244 12.26 4.56 -14.32
C MET A 244 10.94 5.14 -13.83
N PHE A 245 9.80 4.61 -14.31
CA PHE A 245 8.46 5.02 -13.90
C PHE A 245 7.87 4.11 -12.81
N ASN A 246 8.55 3.04 -12.42
CA ASN A 246 8.11 2.08 -11.44
C ASN A 246 8.70 2.42 -10.05
N GLY A 247 7.87 2.47 -9.02
CA GLY A 247 8.29 2.77 -7.65
C GLY A 247 7.22 3.57 -6.90
N TYR A 248 7.08 3.26 -5.62
CA TYR A 248 6.04 3.86 -4.77
C TYR A 248 6.27 5.36 -4.51
N TYR A 249 7.52 5.81 -4.56
CA TYR A 249 7.89 7.20 -4.24
C TYR A 249 8.14 8.06 -5.49
N LYS A 250 7.91 7.51 -6.67
CA LYS A 250 7.95 8.25 -7.93
C LYS A 250 6.72 9.15 -8.04
N PHE A 251 6.88 10.34 -8.68
CA PHE A 251 5.76 11.29 -8.81
C PHE A 251 4.54 10.66 -9.47
N THR A 252 4.73 9.75 -10.42
CA THR A 252 3.67 9.01 -11.11
C THR A 252 2.79 8.22 -10.14
N CYS A 253 3.39 7.53 -9.17
CA CYS A 253 2.66 6.79 -8.15
C CYS A 253 2.01 7.70 -7.11
N VAL A 254 2.71 8.75 -6.66
CA VAL A 254 2.19 9.68 -5.65
C VAL A 254 0.95 10.41 -6.17
N THR A 255 0.99 10.93 -7.40
CA THR A 255 -0.15 11.63 -8.01
C THR A 255 -1.34 10.70 -8.23
N TYR A 256 -1.09 9.51 -8.79
CA TYR A 256 -2.13 8.52 -9.03
C TYR A 256 -2.80 8.04 -7.73
N SER A 257 -2.02 7.63 -6.76
CA SER A 257 -2.55 7.15 -5.47
C SER A 257 -3.29 8.23 -4.70
N THR A 258 -2.82 9.48 -4.77
CA THR A 258 -3.51 10.66 -4.19
C THR A 258 -4.88 10.86 -4.84
N ALA A 259 -4.94 10.76 -6.17
CA ALA A 259 -6.19 10.88 -6.92
C ALA A 259 -7.17 9.75 -6.57
N VAL A 260 -6.69 8.50 -6.49
CA VAL A 260 -7.52 7.35 -6.09
C VAL A 260 -8.05 7.52 -4.66
N TYR A 261 -7.21 7.93 -3.71
CA TYR A 261 -7.64 8.18 -2.33
C TYR A 261 -8.73 9.26 -2.27
N LEU A 262 -8.50 10.39 -2.95
CA LEU A 262 -9.46 11.49 -3.00
C LEU A 262 -10.77 11.08 -3.70
N PHE A 263 -10.69 10.29 -4.76
CA PHE A 263 -11.87 9.75 -5.47
C PHE A 263 -12.68 8.84 -4.56
N LEU A 264 -12.06 7.84 -3.95
CA LEU A 264 -12.73 6.91 -3.04
C LEU A 264 -13.33 7.62 -1.82
N LYS A 265 -12.65 8.65 -1.26
CA LYS A 265 -13.23 9.48 -0.19
C LYS A 265 -14.53 10.17 -0.60
N ASN A 266 -14.64 10.61 -1.86
CA ASN A 266 -15.77 11.41 -2.34
C ASN A 266 -16.94 10.57 -2.88
N ILE A 267 -16.81 9.25 -2.98
CA ILE A 267 -17.89 8.34 -3.36
C ILE A 267 -18.93 8.24 -2.23
N ARG A 268 -20.19 8.23 -2.60
CA ARG A 268 -21.30 7.86 -1.71
C ARG A 268 -21.51 6.35 -1.80
N TYR A 269 -21.16 5.66 -0.74
CA TYR A 269 -21.30 4.20 -0.70
C TYR A 269 -22.72 3.81 -0.27
N ASN A 270 -23.26 2.77 -0.93
CA ASN A 270 -24.51 2.14 -0.51
C ASN A 270 -24.28 1.39 0.83
N LYS A 271 -25.29 1.38 1.71
CA LYS A 271 -25.24 0.67 3.00
C LYS A 271 -24.83 -0.79 2.89
N LYS A 272 -25.30 -1.51 1.85
CA LYS A 272 -24.90 -2.91 1.60
C LYS A 272 -23.40 -3.06 1.32
N VAL A 273 -22.82 -2.13 0.57
CA VAL A 273 -21.37 -2.11 0.29
C VAL A 273 -20.58 -1.86 1.57
N ILE A 274 -21.01 -0.90 2.39
CA ILE A 274 -20.38 -0.60 3.68
C ILE A 274 -20.41 -1.85 4.59
N GLN A 275 -21.58 -2.47 4.75
CA GLN A 275 -21.75 -3.68 5.56
C GLN A 275 -20.85 -4.84 5.09
N LEU A 276 -20.78 -5.06 3.78
CA LEU A 276 -19.88 -6.07 3.20
C LEU A 276 -18.41 -5.75 3.49
N CYS A 277 -18.02 -4.49 3.30
CA CYS A 277 -16.65 -4.07 3.59
C CYS A 277 -16.34 -4.13 5.09
N GLU A 278 -17.25 -3.78 5.98
CA GLU A 278 -17.08 -3.93 7.43
C GLU A 278 -16.90 -5.40 7.86
N PHE A 279 -17.59 -6.32 7.18
CA PHE A 279 -17.47 -7.74 7.41
C PHE A 279 -16.08 -8.29 7.02
N ILE A 280 -15.47 -7.72 5.97
CA ILE A 280 -14.16 -8.16 5.44
C ILE A 280 -13.00 -7.38 6.08
N ALA A 281 -13.17 -6.10 6.40
CA ALA A 281 -12.10 -5.19 6.77
C ALA A 281 -11.31 -5.62 8.03
N LYS A 282 -11.96 -6.34 8.94
CA LYS A 282 -11.32 -6.87 10.16
C LYS A 282 -10.28 -7.94 9.86
N GLN A 283 -10.33 -8.55 8.69
CA GLN A 283 -9.43 -9.63 8.27
C GLN A 283 -8.32 -9.16 7.32
N THR A 284 -8.36 -7.92 6.82
CA THR A 284 -7.45 -7.45 5.73
C THR A 284 -5.97 -7.59 6.07
N PHE A 285 -5.57 -7.29 7.30
CA PHE A 285 -4.18 -7.49 7.70
C PHE A 285 -3.80 -8.98 7.79
N GLY A 286 -4.67 -9.81 8.33
CA GLY A 286 -4.48 -11.26 8.33
C GLY A 286 -4.43 -11.83 6.91
N ILE A 287 -5.31 -11.38 6.00
CA ILE A 287 -5.25 -11.75 4.57
C ILE A 287 -3.88 -11.41 3.98
N TYR A 288 -3.37 -10.19 4.25
CA TYR A 288 -2.03 -9.79 3.80
C TYR A 288 -0.95 -10.74 4.32
N MET A 289 -1.05 -11.25 5.55
CA MET A 289 -0.07 -12.18 6.11
C MET A 289 -0.09 -13.56 5.45
N VAL A 290 -1.28 -14.07 5.08
CA VAL A 290 -1.42 -15.48 4.67
C VAL A 290 -1.57 -15.70 3.17
N HIS A 291 -2.01 -14.68 2.40
CA HIS A 291 -2.42 -14.88 1.01
C HIS A 291 -1.33 -15.45 0.11
N TYR A 292 -0.06 -15.13 0.36
CA TYR A 292 1.04 -15.62 -0.44
C TYR A 292 1.29 -17.11 -0.22
N PHE A 293 1.16 -17.61 1.00
CA PHE A 293 1.20 -19.05 1.28
C PHE A 293 0.07 -19.79 0.56
N ILE A 294 -1.15 -19.23 0.62
CA ILE A 294 -2.32 -19.81 -0.06
C ILE A 294 -2.12 -19.83 -1.55
N MET A 295 -1.61 -18.74 -2.12
CA MET A 295 -1.30 -18.61 -3.53
C MET A 295 -0.27 -19.67 -3.96
N ASP A 296 0.83 -19.78 -3.23
CA ASP A 296 1.91 -20.71 -3.49
C ASP A 296 1.44 -22.18 -3.43
N ILE A 297 0.67 -22.54 -2.38
CA ILE A 297 0.07 -23.87 -2.25
C ILE A 297 -0.83 -24.19 -3.44
N ILE A 298 -1.68 -23.25 -3.88
CA ILE A 298 -2.60 -23.48 -5.01
C ILE A 298 -1.80 -23.65 -6.30
N ILE A 299 -0.82 -22.79 -6.56
CA ILE A 299 0.03 -22.85 -7.76
C ILE A 299 0.72 -24.21 -7.84
N ASN A 300 1.38 -24.63 -6.76
CA ASN A 300 2.16 -25.87 -6.73
C ASN A 300 1.27 -27.11 -6.80
N LYS A 301 0.17 -27.14 -6.02
CA LYS A 301 -0.72 -28.31 -5.97
C LYS A 301 -1.47 -28.57 -7.27
N PHE A 302 -1.85 -27.50 -7.99
CA PHE A 302 -2.65 -27.60 -9.20
C PHE A 302 -1.85 -27.30 -10.48
N SER A 303 -0.53 -27.13 -10.38
CA SER A 303 0.37 -26.80 -11.51
C SER A 303 -0.17 -25.63 -12.35
N ILE A 304 -0.58 -24.55 -11.66
CA ILE A 304 -1.25 -23.43 -12.29
C ILE A 304 -0.29 -22.67 -13.23
N ASN A 305 -0.74 -22.39 -14.44
CA ASN A 305 -0.04 -21.45 -15.32
C ASN A 305 -0.25 -20.01 -14.85
N VAL A 306 0.78 -19.44 -14.18
CA VAL A 306 0.78 -18.08 -13.61
C VAL A 306 0.67 -16.96 -14.66
N PHE A 307 0.96 -17.26 -15.94
CA PHE A 307 0.82 -16.30 -17.03
C PHE A 307 -0.62 -16.21 -17.55
N SER A 308 -1.49 -17.14 -17.19
CA SER A 308 -2.88 -17.16 -17.67
C SER A 308 -3.72 -16.04 -17.04
N PHE A 309 -4.55 -15.37 -17.85
CA PHE A 309 -5.49 -14.36 -17.37
C PHE A 309 -6.54 -14.92 -16.40
N LYS A 310 -6.95 -16.16 -16.60
CA LYS A 310 -7.88 -16.86 -15.70
C LYS A 310 -7.29 -16.94 -14.29
N TRP A 311 -6.00 -17.22 -14.19
CA TRP A 311 -5.31 -17.21 -12.89
C TRP A 311 -5.17 -15.80 -12.32
N LYS A 312 -4.69 -14.84 -13.11
CA LYS A 312 -4.45 -13.48 -12.62
C LYS A 312 -5.71 -12.87 -11.98
N LEU A 313 -6.86 -12.98 -12.64
CA LEU A 313 -8.11 -12.41 -12.15
C LEU A 313 -8.90 -13.39 -11.25
N GLY A 314 -9.16 -14.60 -11.73
CA GLY A 314 -9.91 -15.61 -10.98
C GLY A 314 -9.14 -16.15 -9.78
N GLY A 315 -7.83 -16.36 -9.93
CA GLY A 315 -6.94 -16.74 -8.85
C GLY A 315 -6.88 -15.68 -7.74
N ALA A 316 -6.87 -14.39 -8.09
CA ALA A 316 -6.91 -13.32 -7.10
C ALA A 316 -8.16 -13.39 -6.21
N VAL A 317 -9.34 -13.59 -6.82
CA VAL A 317 -10.59 -13.74 -6.07
C VAL A 317 -10.56 -15.01 -5.22
N LEU A 318 -10.11 -16.13 -5.78
CA LEU A 318 -10.00 -17.41 -5.06
C LEU A 318 -9.06 -17.29 -3.86
N VAL A 319 -7.83 -16.79 -4.05
CA VAL A 319 -6.84 -16.61 -3.00
C VAL A 319 -7.38 -15.67 -1.92
N PHE A 320 -8.03 -14.57 -2.31
CA PHE A 320 -8.62 -13.63 -1.37
C PHE A 320 -9.71 -14.28 -0.49
N ILE A 321 -10.65 -15.01 -1.10
CA ILE A 321 -11.75 -15.67 -0.38
C ILE A 321 -11.21 -16.75 0.56
N ILE A 322 -10.28 -17.59 0.09
CA ILE A 322 -9.68 -18.64 0.93
C ILE A 322 -8.90 -18.02 2.09
N SER A 323 -8.06 -17.00 1.82
CA SER A 323 -7.31 -16.30 2.85
C SER A 323 -8.23 -15.64 3.88
N TRP A 324 -9.31 -15.00 3.44
CA TRP A 324 -10.31 -14.42 4.32
C TRP A 324 -10.98 -15.48 5.20
N GLY A 325 -11.37 -16.63 4.64
CA GLY A 325 -11.96 -17.74 5.38
C GLY A 325 -11.02 -18.29 6.45
N ILE A 326 -9.76 -18.54 6.10
CA ILE A 326 -8.72 -19.03 7.01
C ILE A 326 -8.50 -18.03 8.15
N VAL A 327 -8.30 -16.74 7.84
CA VAL A 327 -8.10 -15.70 8.85
C VAL A 327 -9.29 -15.62 9.81
N ARG A 328 -10.52 -15.70 9.27
CA ARG A 328 -11.73 -15.69 10.09
C ARG A 328 -11.84 -16.89 11.04
N ILE A 329 -11.38 -18.07 10.62
CA ILE A 329 -11.29 -19.25 11.48
C ILE A 329 -10.22 -19.04 12.56
N LEU A 330 -9.02 -18.59 12.19
CA LEU A 330 -7.93 -18.32 13.14
C LEU A 330 -8.33 -17.27 14.19
N GLN A 331 -9.09 -16.24 13.82
CA GLN A 331 -9.57 -15.20 14.74
C GLN A 331 -10.55 -15.74 15.81
N LYS A 332 -11.21 -16.89 15.58
CA LYS A 332 -12.10 -17.51 16.59
C LYS A 332 -11.31 -18.19 17.72
N ILE A 333 -10.04 -18.51 17.49
CA ILE A 333 -9.18 -19.17 18.48
C ILE A 333 -8.40 -18.09 19.25
N PRO A 334 -8.58 -17.96 20.58
CA PRO A 334 -8.04 -16.85 21.37
C PRO A 334 -6.53 -16.62 21.22
N VAL A 335 -5.75 -17.68 21.13
CA VAL A 335 -4.29 -17.60 20.95
C VAL A 335 -3.95 -17.15 19.53
N LEU A 336 -4.59 -17.75 18.50
CA LEU A 336 -4.29 -17.51 17.10
C LEU A 336 -4.80 -16.15 16.60
N ARG A 337 -5.82 -15.57 17.22
CA ARG A 337 -6.26 -14.21 16.86
C ARG A 337 -5.19 -13.13 17.05
N LYS A 338 -4.16 -13.40 17.88
CA LYS A 338 -3.04 -12.47 18.08
C LYS A 338 -2.09 -12.40 16.89
N ILE A 339 -2.07 -13.43 16.06
CA ILE A 339 -1.23 -13.50 14.85
C ILE A 339 -1.96 -13.07 13.56
N VAL A 340 -3.27 -12.86 13.66
CA VAL A 340 -4.13 -12.32 12.58
C VAL A 340 -5.11 -11.29 13.16
N PRO A 341 -4.62 -10.16 13.73
CA PRO A 341 -5.38 -9.22 14.55
C PRO A 341 -6.45 -8.46 13.77
#